data_b6520ac31f991093746acf1d5737325a
#
_entry.id   b6520ac31f991093746acf1d5737325a
#
_cell.length_a   1.000
_cell.length_b   1.000
_cell.length_c   1.000
_cell.angle_alpha   90.00
_cell.angle_beta   90.00
_cell.angle_gamma   90.00
#
_symmetry.space_group_name_H-M   'P 1'
#
loop_
_entity.id
_entity.type
_entity.pdbx_description
1 polymer ?
#
loop_
_entity_poly.entity_id
_entity_poly.type
_entity_poly.pdbx_seq_one_letter_code
_entity_poly.pdbx_strand_id
1 'polypeptide(L)'
;MRMSAGRASEGAGCIAWWGFSPARNLLRLGPVTFDGEVNILLVGSGDPRHILKTVADSPDKQNLHIWVIETSMEVVARQLLLLYLTLLPQERMGINEKTEVFLELFGNGEIRSQTEETLRRAAAELILSVTETTEEAMHACLNTTLLKFRERDELTRIFKLWLQETSPAASSPVLMSKAWDYRVRQHLGTRYDSRKGCFDWDLTMKLHEKGCGIISKQQYMQWREKGLAFEMREGIYQITNPTLLSTRVFNQQKGDKVGIRGYWGDIVSSPYLSFGVETDDRSLLKTQNGQHLKTAQDLSYANVQGLFQSLSSRRGCLTAPHSDPDAGMAATLSQQESPSVNDLMPLGGVSVTFLPLDSLQKLPQKQKYRHYFNTIYFSTTCVYQLGPAMRQIAAPDGVLVVELAKYVLDLNKEQEAGFAEKAASSALEAGFEPWREAGSDGVHAVLVQQKKK
;
A
#
# COMPACT_ATOMS: atom_id res chain seq x y z
N MET A 1 12.01 14.15 -26.42
CA MET A 1 10.83 13.41 -26.96
C MET A 1 9.59 14.20 -26.55
N ARG A 2 8.90 14.87 -27.46
CA ARG A 2 7.64 15.57 -27.14
C ARG A 2 6.57 14.51 -26.91
N MET A 3 6.17 14.32 -25.65
CA MET A 3 4.94 13.60 -25.37
C MET A 3 3.80 14.50 -25.83
N SER A 4 3.00 14.04 -26.79
CA SER A 4 1.79 14.73 -27.17
C SER A 4 0.91 14.82 -25.93
N ALA A 5 0.37 16.02 -25.64
CA ALA A 5 -0.57 16.24 -24.54
C ALA A 5 -1.70 15.20 -24.66
N GLY A 6 -1.56 14.14 -23.88
CA GLY A 6 -2.25 12.91 -24.14
C GLY A 6 -3.68 12.91 -23.66
N ARG A 7 -4.54 12.29 -24.41
CA ARG A 7 -5.84 11.80 -23.93
C ARG A 7 -5.62 11.04 -22.64
N ALA A 8 -6.31 11.43 -21.57
CA ALA A 8 -6.49 10.56 -20.42
C ALA A 8 -7.12 9.25 -20.94
N SER A 9 -6.43 8.15 -20.73
CA SER A 9 -6.90 6.82 -21.09
C SER A 9 -6.99 6.00 -19.82
N GLU A 10 -8.02 5.21 -19.74
CA GLU A 10 -8.33 4.39 -18.59
C GLU A 10 -7.99 2.93 -18.92
N GLY A 11 -7.39 2.23 -18.00
CA GLY A 11 -7.05 0.83 -18.14
C GLY A 11 -7.22 0.07 -16.83
N ALA A 12 -7.68 -1.16 -16.90
CA ALA A 12 -7.86 -2.03 -15.76
C ALA A 12 -6.77 -3.09 -15.70
N GLY A 13 -6.37 -3.49 -14.48
CA GLY A 13 -5.52 -4.64 -14.26
C GLY A 13 -4.04 -4.46 -14.55
N CYS A 14 -3.53 -3.23 -14.69
CA CYS A 14 -2.13 -2.96 -14.99
C CYS A 14 -1.26 -2.72 -13.76
N ILE A 15 -1.82 -2.07 -12.72
CA ILE A 15 -1.12 -1.74 -11.48
C ILE A 15 -2.01 -2.13 -10.31
N ALA A 16 -1.45 -2.85 -9.34
CA ALA A 16 -2.09 -3.07 -8.06
C ALA A 16 -1.71 -1.92 -7.13
N TRP A 17 -2.65 -0.97 -6.93
CA TRP A 17 -2.45 0.20 -6.08
C TRP A 17 -2.59 -0.11 -4.60
N TRP A 18 -3.27 -1.20 -4.27
CA TRP A 18 -3.43 -1.79 -2.94
C TRP A 18 -3.45 -3.31 -3.04
N GLY A 19 -3.19 -3.99 -1.92
CA GLY A 19 -3.18 -5.44 -1.90
C GLY A 19 -4.58 -6.07 -1.82
N PHE A 20 -4.60 -7.39 -1.84
CA PHE A 20 -5.82 -8.21 -1.88
C PHE A 20 -6.15 -8.84 -0.52
N SER A 21 -5.70 -8.24 0.58
CA SER A 21 -5.97 -8.71 1.93
C SER A 21 -6.03 -7.57 2.94
N PRO A 22 -6.70 -7.75 4.08
CA PRO A 22 -6.63 -6.82 5.20
C PRO A 22 -5.22 -6.64 5.73
N ALA A 23 -4.96 -5.50 6.37
CA ALA A 23 -3.69 -5.24 7.04
C ALA A 23 -3.40 -6.30 8.12
N ARG A 24 -2.21 -6.87 8.09
CA ARG A 24 -1.76 -7.91 9.03
C ARG A 24 -0.43 -7.55 9.66
N ASN A 25 -0.27 -7.90 10.92
CA ASN A 25 1.05 -7.98 11.53
C ASN A 25 1.73 -9.26 11.04
N LEU A 26 2.72 -9.10 10.18
CA LEU A 26 3.40 -10.23 9.53
C LEU A 26 4.19 -11.11 10.50
N LEU A 27 4.58 -10.58 11.65
CA LEU A 27 5.32 -11.34 12.68
C LEU A 27 4.42 -12.26 13.51
N ARG A 28 3.09 -12.01 13.49
CA ARG A 28 2.12 -12.84 14.21
C ARG A 28 1.48 -13.93 13.36
N LEU A 29 1.81 -13.98 12.06
CA LEU A 29 1.25 -15.00 11.16
C LEU A 29 1.95 -16.34 11.28
N GLY A 30 3.21 -16.37 11.71
CA GLY A 30 4.01 -17.60 11.82
C GLY A 30 4.14 -18.12 13.26
N PRO A 31 4.74 -19.32 13.42
CA PRO A 31 4.94 -19.96 14.73
C PRO A 31 6.06 -19.35 15.56
N VAL A 32 6.88 -18.49 14.97
CA VAL A 32 8.11 -17.99 15.56
C VAL A 32 7.88 -16.61 16.16
N THR A 33 8.24 -16.48 17.44
CA THR A 33 8.38 -15.18 18.08
C THR A 33 9.83 -14.73 17.92
N PHE A 34 10.03 -13.56 17.33
CA PHE A 34 11.36 -13.03 17.07
C PHE A 34 11.74 -12.04 18.18
N ASP A 35 12.90 -12.26 18.79
CA ASP A 35 13.49 -11.34 19.75
C ASP A 35 14.63 -10.54 19.09
N GLY A 36 14.73 -9.25 19.46
CA GLY A 36 15.79 -8.37 18.98
C GLY A 36 15.54 -7.80 17.59
N GLU A 37 16.54 -7.92 16.72
CA GLU A 37 16.49 -7.40 15.34
C GLU A 37 15.72 -8.35 14.42
N VAL A 38 14.78 -7.83 13.67
CA VAL A 38 13.93 -8.59 12.74
C VAL A 38 13.98 -7.99 11.34
N ASN A 39 14.32 -8.81 10.37
CA ASN A 39 14.38 -8.45 8.97
C ASN A 39 13.19 -9.03 8.20
N ILE A 40 12.37 -8.16 7.61
CA ILE A 40 11.17 -8.53 6.86
C ILE A 40 11.35 -8.12 5.40
N LEU A 41 11.13 -9.04 4.47
CA LEU A 41 11.14 -8.76 3.03
C LEU A 41 9.71 -8.77 2.49
N LEU A 42 9.27 -7.66 1.91
CA LEU A 42 8.00 -7.51 1.22
C LEU A 42 8.19 -7.50 -0.29
N VAL A 43 7.52 -8.40 -1.01
CA VAL A 43 7.58 -8.49 -2.47
C VAL A 43 6.20 -8.18 -3.05
N GLY A 44 6.07 -6.99 -3.65
CA GLY A 44 4.87 -6.53 -4.32
C GLY A 44 3.69 -6.24 -3.39
N SER A 45 3.93 -5.67 -2.22
CA SER A 45 2.86 -5.39 -1.23
C SER A 45 1.80 -4.41 -1.74
N GLY A 46 2.13 -3.58 -2.73
CA GLY A 46 1.25 -2.61 -3.36
C GLY A 46 1.00 -1.35 -2.52
N ASP A 47 0.88 -1.51 -1.21
CA ASP A 47 0.62 -0.44 -0.24
C ASP A 47 1.29 -0.71 1.12
N PRO A 48 1.38 0.28 2.04
CA PRO A 48 2.08 0.12 3.31
C PRO A 48 1.26 -0.56 4.42
N ARG A 49 0.07 -1.14 4.15
CA ARG A 49 -0.83 -1.66 5.21
C ARG A 49 -0.16 -2.65 6.15
N HIS A 50 0.63 -3.59 5.61
CA HIS A 50 1.33 -4.58 6.43
C HIS A 50 2.49 -3.95 7.20
N ILE A 51 3.19 -2.97 6.62
CA ILE A 51 4.24 -2.20 7.29
C ILE A 51 3.64 -1.50 8.52
N LEU A 52 2.57 -0.73 8.30
CA LEU A 52 1.92 0.05 9.36
C LEU A 52 1.39 -0.86 10.48
N LYS A 53 0.69 -1.95 10.13
CA LYS A 53 0.14 -2.87 11.12
C LYS A 53 1.24 -3.61 11.88
N THR A 54 2.30 -4.05 11.20
CA THR A 54 3.42 -4.75 11.85
C THR A 54 4.15 -3.84 12.83
N VAL A 55 4.45 -2.61 12.42
CA VAL A 55 5.14 -1.64 13.30
C VAL A 55 4.27 -1.22 14.47
N ALA A 56 2.98 -0.93 14.23
CA ALA A 56 2.04 -0.50 15.28
C ALA A 56 1.81 -1.57 16.36
N ASP A 57 1.82 -2.84 15.98
CA ASP A 57 1.55 -3.96 16.90
C ASP A 57 2.82 -4.56 17.52
N SER A 58 4.00 -4.12 17.10
CA SER A 58 5.28 -4.63 17.62
C SER A 58 5.71 -3.90 18.87
N PRO A 59 6.41 -4.59 19.82
CA PRO A 59 6.97 -3.94 21.01
C PRO A 59 7.93 -2.80 20.66
N ASP A 60 7.94 -1.73 21.47
CA ASP A 60 8.79 -0.54 21.23
C ASP A 60 10.29 -0.85 21.19
N LYS A 61 10.72 -1.86 21.91
CA LYS A 61 12.13 -2.27 21.96
C LYS A 61 12.58 -3.15 20.80
N GLN A 62 11.66 -3.56 19.94
CA GLN A 62 11.98 -4.44 18.81
C GLN A 62 12.50 -3.62 17.62
N ASN A 63 13.68 -3.98 17.13
CA ASN A 63 14.24 -3.40 15.92
C ASN A 63 13.68 -4.07 14.68
N LEU A 64 13.03 -3.29 13.82
CA LEU A 64 12.35 -3.76 12.61
C LEU A 64 13.02 -3.17 11.37
N HIS A 65 13.62 -4.02 10.57
CA HIS A 65 14.16 -3.67 9.26
C HIS A 65 13.26 -4.25 8.17
N ILE A 66 12.51 -3.39 7.50
CA ILE A 66 11.55 -3.74 6.48
C ILE A 66 12.13 -3.41 5.12
N TRP A 67 12.24 -4.41 4.27
CA TRP A 67 12.81 -4.33 2.93
C TRP A 67 11.70 -4.49 1.91
N VAL A 68 11.58 -3.54 0.98
CA VAL A 68 10.45 -3.47 0.05
C VAL A 68 10.94 -3.57 -1.38
N ILE A 69 10.37 -4.51 -2.13
CA ILE A 69 10.53 -4.65 -3.59
C ILE A 69 9.14 -4.53 -4.20
N GLU A 70 8.96 -3.55 -5.08
CA GLU A 70 7.69 -3.33 -5.76
C GLU A 70 7.75 -3.63 -7.25
N THR A 71 6.59 -3.59 -7.89
CA THR A 71 6.43 -3.92 -9.31
C THR A 71 6.66 -2.72 -10.23
N SER A 72 6.55 -1.49 -9.71
CA SER A 72 6.77 -0.25 -10.45
C SER A 72 7.16 0.91 -9.55
N MET A 73 7.80 1.92 -10.12
CA MET A 73 8.21 3.11 -9.36
C MET A 73 7.01 3.98 -8.95
N GLU A 74 5.88 3.91 -9.65
CA GLU A 74 4.64 4.57 -9.24
C GLU A 74 4.12 4.02 -7.90
N VAL A 75 4.21 2.69 -7.70
CA VAL A 75 3.84 2.05 -6.44
C VAL A 75 4.81 2.43 -5.32
N VAL A 76 6.13 2.45 -5.60
CA VAL A 76 7.15 2.92 -4.65
C VAL A 76 6.88 4.37 -4.25
N ALA A 77 6.62 5.27 -5.21
CA ALA A 77 6.32 6.67 -4.94
C ALA A 77 5.10 6.83 -4.03
N ARG A 78 4.06 6.06 -4.32
CA ARG A 78 2.83 6.07 -3.54
C ARG A 78 3.02 5.53 -2.12
N GLN A 79 3.80 4.46 -1.94
CA GLN A 79 4.14 3.96 -0.60
C GLN A 79 4.96 4.98 0.19
N LEU A 80 5.96 5.63 -0.45
CA LEU A 80 6.73 6.70 0.17
C LEU A 80 5.82 7.86 0.63
N LEU A 81 4.86 8.28 -0.19
CA LEU A 81 3.89 9.31 0.18
C LEU A 81 3.05 8.90 1.39
N LEU A 82 2.48 7.69 1.38
CA LEU A 82 1.62 7.22 2.47
C LEU A 82 2.39 7.03 3.78
N LEU A 83 3.63 6.55 3.70
CA LEU A 83 4.53 6.48 4.86
C LEU A 83 4.94 7.87 5.34
N TYR A 84 5.26 8.79 4.43
CA TYR A 84 5.54 10.19 4.77
C TYR A 84 4.37 10.82 5.55
N LEU A 85 3.14 10.69 5.06
CA LEU A 85 1.95 11.18 5.76
C LEU A 85 1.80 10.56 7.16
N THR A 86 2.10 9.28 7.29
CA THR A 86 2.06 8.59 8.58
C THR A 86 3.05 9.20 9.58
N LEU A 87 4.23 9.59 9.11
CA LEU A 87 5.31 10.15 9.93
C LEU A 87 5.17 11.65 10.21
N LEU A 88 4.18 12.34 9.64
CA LEU A 88 3.90 13.72 10.00
C LEU A 88 3.58 13.83 11.50
N PRO A 89 4.23 14.73 12.25
CA PRO A 89 3.92 14.94 13.67
C PRO A 89 2.53 15.57 13.85
N GLN A 90 1.91 15.35 15.01
CA GLN A 90 0.56 15.85 15.30
C GLN A 90 0.48 17.38 15.31
N GLU A 91 1.58 18.03 15.63
CA GLU A 91 1.74 19.49 15.63
C GLU A 91 1.58 20.10 14.22
N ARG A 92 1.93 19.34 13.18
CA ARG A 92 1.76 19.74 11.79
C ARG A 92 0.40 19.36 11.22
N MET A 93 -0.11 18.20 11.60
CA MET A 93 -1.39 17.68 11.11
C MET A 93 -2.06 16.85 12.21
N GLY A 94 -3.20 17.31 12.69
CA GLY A 94 -4.00 16.59 13.67
C GLY A 94 -4.37 15.19 13.20
N ILE A 95 -4.50 14.25 14.14
CA ILE A 95 -4.69 12.83 13.82
C ILE A 95 -5.93 12.55 12.96
N ASN A 96 -7.01 13.31 13.19
CA ASN A 96 -8.25 13.17 12.41
C ASN A 96 -8.03 13.60 10.96
N GLU A 97 -7.45 14.77 10.76
CA GLU A 97 -7.14 15.30 9.43
C GLU A 97 -6.15 14.38 8.69
N LYS A 98 -5.11 13.92 9.37
CA LYS A 98 -4.15 12.95 8.82
C LYS A 98 -4.84 11.67 8.34
N THR A 99 -5.79 11.14 9.14
CA THR A 99 -6.55 9.95 8.78
C THR A 99 -7.41 10.17 7.54
N GLU A 100 -8.06 11.31 7.44
CA GLU A 100 -8.88 11.68 6.28
C GLU A 100 -8.04 11.81 5.02
N VAL A 101 -6.96 12.61 5.07
CA VAL A 101 -6.04 12.83 3.94
C VAL A 101 -5.41 11.51 3.49
N PHE A 102 -4.98 10.68 4.43
CA PHE A 102 -4.42 9.36 4.14
C PHE A 102 -5.42 8.48 3.37
N LEU A 103 -6.66 8.37 3.86
CA LEU A 103 -7.69 7.54 3.23
C LEU A 103 -8.14 8.08 1.87
N GLU A 104 -8.26 9.40 1.71
CA GLU A 104 -8.55 10.02 0.42
C GLU A 104 -7.47 9.67 -0.61
N LEU A 105 -6.20 9.90 -0.28
CA LEU A 105 -5.09 9.57 -1.17
C LEU A 105 -4.98 8.06 -1.39
N PHE A 106 -5.32 7.25 -0.39
CA PHE A 106 -5.28 5.80 -0.48
C PHE A 106 -6.30 5.24 -1.47
N GLY A 107 -7.55 5.68 -1.44
CA GLY A 107 -8.62 4.98 -2.16
C GLY A 107 -9.48 5.81 -3.10
N ASN A 108 -9.40 7.15 -3.06
CA ASN A 108 -10.28 7.98 -3.88
C ASN A 108 -9.65 8.33 -5.23
N GLY A 109 -10.41 8.19 -6.30
CA GLY A 109 -10.03 8.68 -7.64
C GLY A 109 -10.05 10.20 -7.75
N GLU A 110 -10.90 10.85 -6.92
CA GLU A 110 -10.98 12.31 -6.79
C GLU A 110 -10.83 12.73 -5.33
N ILE A 111 -10.10 13.82 -5.10
CA ILE A 111 -9.73 14.34 -3.78
C ILE A 111 -10.20 15.80 -3.60
N ARG A 112 -10.21 16.26 -2.35
CA ARG A 112 -10.48 17.68 -2.02
C ARG A 112 -9.25 18.56 -2.28
N SER A 113 -9.46 19.87 -2.46
CA SER A 113 -8.39 20.86 -2.64
C SER A 113 -7.38 20.89 -1.48
N GLN A 114 -7.86 20.74 -0.25
CA GLN A 114 -7.01 20.66 0.94
C GLN A 114 -6.08 19.43 0.92
N THR A 115 -6.60 18.30 0.44
CA THR A 115 -5.80 17.07 0.28
C THR A 115 -4.78 17.22 -0.85
N GLU A 116 -5.13 17.89 -1.95
CA GLU A 116 -4.18 18.25 -3.03
C GLU A 116 -3.05 19.12 -2.52
N GLU A 117 -3.36 20.16 -1.73
CA GLU A 117 -2.33 21.03 -1.15
C GLU A 117 -1.34 20.26 -0.27
N THR A 118 -1.86 19.35 0.56
CA THR A 118 -1.03 18.46 1.38
C THR A 118 -0.19 17.53 0.52
N LEU A 119 -0.76 16.95 -0.53
CA LEU A 119 -0.04 16.11 -1.50
C LEU A 119 1.10 16.88 -2.16
N ARG A 120 0.88 18.11 -2.61
CA ARG A 120 1.91 18.95 -3.24
C ARG A 120 3.07 19.24 -2.27
N ARG A 121 2.76 19.58 -1.03
CA ARG A 121 3.77 19.78 0.01
C ARG A 121 4.60 18.52 0.21
N ALA A 122 3.94 17.38 0.41
CA ALA A 122 4.61 16.09 0.57
C ALA A 122 5.47 15.73 -0.65
N ALA A 123 4.97 15.96 -1.87
CA ALA A 123 5.72 15.68 -3.09
C ALA A 123 6.99 16.54 -3.21
N ALA A 124 6.93 17.81 -2.81
CA ALA A 124 8.10 18.70 -2.82
C ALA A 124 9.20 18.21 -1.86
N GLU A 125 8.83 17.81 -0.64
CA GLU A 125 9.76 17.27 0.36
C GLU A 125 10.31 15.90 -0.07
N LEU A 126 9.49 15.03 -0.66
CA LEU A 126 9.92 13.73 -1.18
C LEU A 126 10.90 13.87 -2.36
N ILE A 127 10.79 14.91 -3.19
CA ILE A 127 11.80 15.20 -4.22
C ILE A 127 13.15 15.45 -3.57
N LEU A 128 13.21 16.30 -2.55
CA LEU A 128 14.45 16.60 -1.84
C LEU A 128 15.06 15.34 -1.23
N SER A 129 14.25 14.54 -0.52
CA SER A 129 14.73 13.32 0.14
C SER A 129 15.29 12.25 -0.82
N VAL A 130 14.85 12.24 -2.08
CA VAL A 130 15.31 11.27 -3.09
C VAL A 130 16.50 11.80 -3.89
N THR A 131 16.62 13.13 -4.07
CA THR A 131 17.68 13.75 -4.87
C THR A 131 18.93 14.05 -4.05
N GLU A 132 18.76 14.44 -2.80
CA GLU A 132 19.88 14.74 -1.92
C GLU A 132 20.43 13.45 -1.30
N THR A 133 21.76 13.32 -1.31
CA THR A 133 22.49 12.17 -0.76
C THR A 133 23.15 12.46 0.59
N THR A 134 22.90 13.64 1.15
CA THR A 134 23.42 14.03 2.46
C THR A 134 22.65 13.33 3.57
N GLU A 135 23.31 12.95 4.66
CA GLU A 135 22.65 12.33 5.82
C GLU A 135 21.55 13.21 6.41
N GLU A 136 21.67 14.53 6.27
CA GLU A 136 20.70 15.51 6.76
C GLU A 136 19.39 15.53 5.99
N ALA A 137 19.41 15.10 4.72
CA ALA A 137 18.20 15.04 3.87
C ALA A 137 17.47 13.69 3.96
N MET A 138 18.09 12.69 4.61
CA MET A 138 17.52 11.35 4.71
C MET A 138 16.73 11.19 6.01
N HIS A 139 15.50 10.73 5.89
CA HIS A 139 14.72 10.38 7.07
C HIS A 139 15.25 9.07 7.72
N ALA A 140 15.37 9.06 9.05
CA ALA A 140 15.89 7.91 9.78
C ALA A 140 15.13 6.59 9.54
N CYS A 141 13.82 6.68 9.22
CA CYS A 141 12.98 5.50 9.02
C CYS A 141 12.77 5.14 7.53
N LEU A 142 12.99 6.05 6.57
CA LEU A 142 12.73 5.81 5.14
C LEU A 142 14.02 5.86 4.35
N ASN A 143 14.43 4.74 3.76
CA ASN A 143 15.69 4.62 3.05
C ASN A 143 15.48 4.28 1.57
N THR A 144 15.88 5.20 0.69
CA THR A 144 15.86 5.05 -0.78
C THR A 144 17.25 4.98 -1.40
N THR A 145 18.32 4.98 -0.59
CA THR A 145 19.71 5.05 -1.07
C THR A 145 20.14 3.86 -1.90
N LEU A 146 19.50 2.69 -1.70
CA LEU A 146 19.80 1.47 -2.46
C LEU A 146 19.13 1.42 -3.83
N LEU A 147 18.20 2.32 -4.13
CA LEU A 147 17.60 2.46 -5.45
C LEU A 147 18.66 2.91 -6.47
N LYS A 148 18.54 2.44 -7.70
CA LYS A 148 19.40 2.87 -8.79
C LYS A 148 19.17 4.35 -9.11
N PHE A 149 20.18 5.03 -9.64
CA PHE A 149 20.03 6.43 -10.10
C PHE A 149 18.82 6.62 -11.00
N ARG A 150 18.64 5.75 -12.00
CA ARG A 150 17.50 5.78 -12.91
C ARG A 150 16.13 5.63 -12.18
N GLU A 151 16.08 4.83 -11.12
CA GLU A 151 14.86 4.65 -10.32
C GLU A 151 14.56 5.87 -9.46
N ARG A 152 15.59 6.52 -8.90
CA ARG A 152 15.47 7.79 -8.17
C ARG A 152 15.07 8.94 -9.10
N ASP A 153 15.63 9.00 -10.32
CA ASP A 153 15.21 9.96 -11.36
C ASP A 153 13.74 9.76 -11.72
N GLU A 154 13.27 8.51 -11.81
CA GLU A 154 11.89 8.19 -12.10
C GLU A 154 10.96 8.58 -10.94
N LEU A 155 11.35 8.36 -9.66
CA LEU A 155 10.62 8.86 -8.50
C LEU A 155 10.49 10.39 -8.55
N THR A 156 11.60 11.08 -8.80
CA THR A 156 11.61 12.55 -8.94
C THR A 156 10.66 13.01 -10.05
N ARG A 157 10.63 12.30 -11.17
CA ARG A 157 9.69 12.60 -12.27
C ARG A 157 8.23 12.41 -11.84
N ILE A 158 7.93 11.33 -11.10
CA ILE A 158 6.58 11.04 -10.60
C ILE A 158 6.14 12.12 -9.61
N PHE A 159 6.97 12.47 -8.63
CA PHE A 159 6.65 13.53 -7.66
C PHE A 159 6.46 14.89 -8.35
N LYS A 160 7.27 15.23 -9.36
CA LYS A 160 7.06 16.43 -10.17
C LYS A 160 5.73 16.45 -10.91
N LEU A 161 5.21 15.30 -11.33
CA LEU A 161 3.85 15.21 -11.90
C LEU A 161 2.76 15.50 -10.86
N TRP A 162 2.99 15.18 -9.59
CA TRP A 162 2.05 15.49 -8.51
C TRP A 162 2.08 16.96 -8.08
N LEU A 163 3.18 17.69 -8.39
CA LEU A 163 3.27 19.13 -8.17
C LEU A 163 2.54 19.94 -9.23
N GLN A 164 2.28 19.38 -10.42
CA GLN A 164 1.61 20.10 -11.49
C GLN A 164 0.15 20.36 -11.11
N GLU A 165 -0.26 21.63 -11.29
CA GLU A 165 -1.68 21.97 -11.17
C GLU A 165 -2.49 21.18 -12.17
N THR A 166 -3.43 20.39 -11.65
CA THR A 166 -4.48 19.81 -12.46
C THR A 166 -5.45 20.92 -12.81
N SER A 167 -5.15 21.64 -13.93
CA SER A 167 -6.10 22.63 -14.42
C SER A 167 -7.46 21.95 -14.63
N PRO A 168 -8.54 22.47 -14.03
CA PRO A 168 -9.88 21.92 -14.21
C PRO A 168 -10.30 21.83 -15.69
N ALA A 169 -9.69 22.64 -16.55
CA ALA A 169 -9.95 22.62 -18.00
C ALA A 169 -9.16 21.53 -18.76
N ALA A 170 -8.13 20.94 -18.17
CA ALA A 170 -7.26 19.97 -18.84
C ALA A 170 -7.48 18.52 -18.38
N SER A 171 -8.14 18.29 -17.27
CA SER A 171 -8.43 16.95 -16.73
C SER A 171 -9.90 16.60 -16.96
N SER A 172 -10.17 15.81 -17.99
CA SER A 172 -11.44 15.10 -17.99
C SER A 172 -11.47 14.22 -16.74
N PRO A 173 -12.60 14.21 -15.98
CA PRO A 173 -12.72 13.33 -14.82
C PRO A 173 -12.43 11.89 -15.23
N VAL A 174 -11.73 11.15 -14.38
CA VAL A 174 -11.49 9.72 -14.60
C VAL A 174 -12.83 9.02 -14.47
N LEU A 175 -13.41 8.64 -15.61
CA LEU A 175 -14.67 7.91 -15.62
C LEU A 175 -14.38 6.45 -15.26
N MET A 176 -14.38 6.16 -13.97
CA MET A 176 -14.11 4.82 -13.43
C MET A 176 -14.98 3.74 -14.10
N SER A 177 -16.22 4.05 -14.42
CA SER A 177 -17.14 3.15 -15.12
C SER A 177 -16.65 2.73 -16.52
N LYS A 178 -15.87 3.57 -17.20
CA LYS A 178 -15.31 3.24 -18.52
C LYS A 178 -14.05 2.38 -18.45
N ALA A 179 -13.25 2.54 -17.39
CA ALA A 179 -12.03 1.74 -17.17
C ALA A 179 -12.32 0.22 -17.10
N TRP A 180 -13.59 -0.15 -16.83
CA TRP A 180 -14.01 -1.52 -16.58
C TRP A 180 -14.74 -2.20 -17.70
N ASP A 181 -15.14 -1.49 -18.72
CA ASP A 181 -16.07 -2.03 -19.72
C ASP A 181 -15.64 -3.39 -20.27
N TYR A 182 -14.35 -3.55 -20.58
CA TYR A 182 -13.82 -4.84 -21.05
C TYR A 182 -13.96 -5.96 -20.00
N ARG A 183 -13.63 -5.69 -18.75
CA ARG A 183 -13.70 -6.66 -17.64
C ARG A 183 -15.14 -7.02 -17.31
N VAL A 184 -16.03 -6.02 -17.32
CA VAL A 184 -17.48 -6.21 -17.15
C VAL A 184 -18.03 -7.11 -18.24
N ARG A 185 -17.69 -6.88 -19.51
CA ARG A 185 -18.09 -7.72 -20.64
C ARG A 185 -17.57 -9.16 -20.47
N GLN A 186 -16.33 -9.32 -20.09
CA GLN A 186 -15.72 -10.64 -19.87
C GLN A 186 -16.40 -11.40 -18.72
N HIS A 187 -16.71 -10.73 -17.62
CA HIS A 187 -17.35 -11.34 -16.45
C HIS A 187 -18.82 -11.71 -16.73
N LEU A 188 -19.59 -10.80 -17.30
CA LEU A 188 -21.02 -11.00 -17.56
C LEU A 188 -21.27 -11.89 -18.78
N GLY A 189 -20.37 -11.91 -19.76
CA GLY A 189 -20.56 -12.65 -21.00
C GLY A 189 -21.88 -12.30 -21.69
N THR A 190 -22.74 -13.27 -21.89
CA THR A 190 -24.07 -13.09 -22.52
C THR A 190 -25.03 -12.24 -21.69
N ARG A 191 -24.76 -12.01 -20.40
CA ARG A 191 -25.59 -11.16 -19.52
C ARG A 191 -25.19 -9.69 -19.57
N TYR A 192 -24.19 -9.31 -20.36
CA TYR A 192 -23.67 -7.93 -20.37
C TYR A 192 -24.75 -6.88 -20.62
N ASP A 193 -25.65 -7.13 -21.54
CA ASP A 193 -26.72 -6.20 -21.92
C ASP A 193 -28.01 -6.36 -21.08
N SER A 194 -28.03 -7.24 -20.09
CA SER A 194 -29.24 -7.61 -19.40
C SER A 194 -29.77 -6.50 -18.48
N ARG A 195 -28.93 -5.92 -17.63
CA ARG A 195 -29.32 -4.81 -16.73
C ARG A 195 -28.09 -4.06 -16.23
N LYS A 196 -28.21 -2.73 -16.16
CA LYS A 196 -27.23 -1.89 -15.47
C LYS A 196 -27.05 -2.36 -14.02
N GLY A 197 -25.80 -2.50 -13.57
CA GLY A 197 -25.44 -2.89 -12.20
C GLY A 197 -25.40 -4.39 -11.94
N CYS A 198 -25.65 -5.28 -12.93
CA CYS A 198 -25.51 -6.74 -12.72
C CYS A 198 -24.10 -7.12 -12.27
N PHE A 199 -23.07 -6.55 -12.87
CA PHE A 199 -21.68 -6.80 -12.49
C PHE A 199 -21.39 -6.42 -11.04
N ASP A 200 -21.83 -5.23 -10.64
CA ASP A 200 -21.62 -4.73 -9.26
C ASP A 200 -22.41 -5.55 -8.25
N TRP A 201 -23.57 -6.05 -8.63
CA TRP A 201 -24.36 -6.96 -7.80
C TRP A 201 -23.64 -8.29 -7.63
N ASP A 202 -23.18 -8.92 -8.70
CA ASP A 202 -22.43 -10.19 -8.66
C ASP A 202 -21.20 -10.08 -7.74
N LEU A 203 -20.42 -8.99 -7.88
CA LEU A 203 -19.23 -8.76 -7.07
C LEU A 203 -19.57 -8.49 -5.60
N THR A 204 -20.66 -7.76 -5.32
CA THR A 204 -21.12 -7.52 -3.95
C THR A 204 -21.53 -8.83 -3.28
N MET A 205 -22.24 -9.72 -3.99
CA MET A 205 -22.61 -11.03 -3.48
C MET A 205 -21.36 -11.87 -3.15
N LYS A 206 -20.36 -11.87 -4.01
CA LYS A 206 -19.07 -12.53 -3.74
C LYS A 206 -18.36 -11.95 -2.50
N LEU A 207 -18.37 -10.64 -2.31
CA LEU A 207 -17.85 -10.01 -1.08
C LEU A 207 -18.55 -10.54 0.17
N HIS A 208 -19.89 -10.65 0.14
CA HIS A 208 -20.66 -11.23 1.25
C HIS A 208 -20.28 -12.69 1.52
N GLU A 209 -20.19 -13.52 0.49
CA GLU A 209 -19.75 -14.93 0.60
C GLU A 209 -18.36 -15.07 1.21
N LYS A 210 -17.48 -14.09 0.97
CA LYS A 210 -16.11 -14.06 1.49
C LYS A 210 -15.98 -13.38 2.88
N GLY A 211 -17.10 -13.07 3.53
CA GLY A 211 -17.13 -12.47 4.85
C GLY A 211 -16.96 -10.95 4.88
N CYS A 212 -17.02 -10.27 3.73
CA CYS A 212 -16.92 -8.81 3.63
C CYS A 212 -18.29 -8.13 3.57
N GLY A 213 -19.30 -8.66 4.25
CA GLY A 213 -20.67 -8.13 4.25
C GLY A 213 -20.81 -6.70 4.78
N ILE A 214 -19.79 -6.20 5.47
CA ILE A 214 -19.74 -4.81 5.92
C ILE A 214 -19.57 -3.81 4.76
N ILE A 215 -19.02 -4.24 3.62
CA ILE A 215 -19.01 -3.44 2.39
C ILE A 215 -20.39 -3.54 1.77
N SER A 216 -21.23 -2.53 2.01
CA SER A 216 -22.57 -2.51 1.45
C SER A 216 -22.53 -2.37 -0.08
N LYS A 217 -23.59 -2.88 -0.74
CA LYS A 217 -23.77 -2.71 -2.19
C LYS A 217 -23.69 -1.23 -2.60
N GLN A 218 -24.31 -0.35 -1.81
CA GLN A 218 -24.35 1.08 -2.10
C GLN A 218 -22.93 1.69 -2.09
N GLN A 219 -22.13 1.37 -1.06
CA GLN A 219 -20.73 1.84 -0.98
C GLN A 219 -19.88 1.31 -2.13
N TYR A 220 -20.02 0.03 -2.45
CA TYR A 220 -19.28 -0.57 -3.55
C TYR A 220 -19.62 0.06 -4.89
N MET A 221 -20.92 0.27 -5.17
CA MET A 221 -21.38 0.93 -6.39
C MET A 221 -20.93 2.39 -6.47
N GLN A 222 -21.03 3.14 -5.36
CA GLN A 222 -20.58 4.53 -5.30
C GLN A 222 -19.10 4.66 -5.65
N TRP A 223 -18.27 3.82 -5.04
CA TRP A 223 -16.85 3.77 -5.37
C TRP A 223 -16.61 3.43 -6.84
N ARG A 224 -17.31 2.43 -7.34
CA ARG A 224 -17.19 2.01 -8.74
C ARG A 224 -17.63 3.07 -9.74
N GLU A 225 -18.72 3.78 -9.47
CA GLU A 225 -19.26 4.80 -10.37
C GLU A 225 -18.52 6.13 -10.28
N LYS A 226 -18.22 6.57 -9.06
CA LYS A 226 -17.67 7.90 -8.78
C LYS A 226 -16.16 7.89 -8.45
N GLY A 227 -15.57 6.72 -8.17
CA GLY A 227 -14.22 6.63 -7.68
C GLY A 227 -14.03 7.11 -6.24
N LEU A 228 -15.11 7.26 -5.47
CA LEU A 228 -15.08 7.77 -4.10
C LEU A 228 -15.37 6.64 -3.13
N ALA A 229 -14.33 6.22 -2.39
CA ALA A 229 -14.44 5.23 -1.33
C ALA A 229 -14.56 5.90 0.05
N PHE A 230 -13.93 7.02 0.25
CA PHE A 230 -13.76 7.69 1.53
C PHE A 230 -14.26 9.15 1.45
N GLU A 231 -15.53 9.36 1.78
CA GLU A 231 -16.16 10.68 1.92
C GLU A 231 -16.37 10.97 3.42
N MET A 232 -15.29 11.37 4.12
CA MET A 232 -15.31 11.57 5.58
C MET A 232 -15.94 12.88 6.01
N ARG A 233 -15.90 13.88 5.15
CA ARG A 233 -16.52 15.20 5.36
C ARG A 233 -17.34 15.58 4.15
N GLU A 234 -18.37 16.40 4.40
CA GLU A 234 -19.00 17.14 3.33
C GLU A 234 -17.97 18.02 2.64
N GLY A 235 -17.82 17.89 1.34
CA GLY A 235 -16.82 18.61 0.56
C GLY A 235 -16.97 18.34 -0.92
N ILE A 236 -16.21 19.12 -1.71
CA ILE A 236 -16.20 18.99 -3.16
C ILE A 236 -15.01 18.12 -3.53
N TYR A 237 -15.28 16.88 -3.97
CA TYR A 237 -14.31 15.93 -4.50
C TYR A 237 -14.34 16.03 -6.03
N GLN A 238 -13.43 16.81 -6.61
CA GLN A 238 -13.40 17.08 -8.05
C GLN A 238 -11.99 17.15 -8.62
N ILE A 239 -10.97 17.02 -7.77
CA ILE A 239 -9.57 17.06 -8.20
C ILE A 239 -9.12 15.62 -8.39
N THR A 240 -8.76 15.27 -9.62
CA THR A 240 -8.27 13.92 -9.92
C THR A 240 -7.06 13.58 -9.04
N ASN A 241 -7.09 12.47 -8.33
CA ASN A 241 -5.99 11.98 -7.52
C ASN A 241 -4.81 11.56 -8.42
N PRO A 242 -3.73 12.36 -8.49
CA PRO A 242 -2.64 12.08 -9.41
C PRO A 242 -1.80 10.86 -8.98
N THR A 243 -1.94 10.41 -7.74
CA THR A 243 -1.20 9.26 -7.21
C THR A 243 -1.72 7.92 -7.73
N LEU A 244 -2.94 7.88 -8.25
CA LEU A 244 -3.56 6.73 -8.91
C LEU A 244 -3.44 6.77 -10.44
N LEU A 245 -2.75 7.79 -10.97
CA LEU A 245 -2.52 7.92 -12.41
C LEU A 245 -1.12 7.48 -12.78
N SER A 246 -1.03 6.75 -13.88
CA SER A 246 0.24 6.30 -14.44
C SER A 246 0.39 6.78 -15.88
N THR A 247 1.64 6.97 -16.31
CA THR A 247 1.97 7.20 -17.73
C THR A 247 2.53 5.92 -18.29
N ARG A 248 1.74 5.25 -19.15
CA ARG A 248 2.16 4.05 -19.87
C ARG A 248 2.59 4.40 -21.29
N VAL A 249 3.60 3.70 -21.78
CA VAL A 249 4.10 3.86 -23.14
C VAL A 249 3.77 2.59 -23.92
N PHE A 250 3.00 2.74 -24.99
CA PHE A 250 2.62 1.64 -25.87
C PHE A 250 3.34 1.75 -27.21
N ASN A 251 3.74 0.62 -27.75
CA ASN A 251 4.21 0.54 -29.14
C ASN A 251 2.98 0.42 -30.05
N GLN A 252 2.82 1.36 -30.96
CA GLN A 252 1.84 1.21 -32.03
C GLN A 252 2.41 0.30 -33.13
N GLN A 253 1.52 -0.29 -33.97
CA GLN A 253 1.89 -1.20 -35.06
C GLN A 253 2.85 -0.60 -36.11
N LYS A 254 3.04 0.73 -36.13
CA LYS A 254 3.96 1.46 -37.01
C LYS A 254 5.29 1.85 -36.35
N GLY A 255 5.60 1.30 -35.17
CA GLY A 255 6.87 1.60 -34.49
C GLY A 255 6.88 2.88 -33.65
N ASP A 256 5.85 3.71 -33.71
CA ASP A 256 5.74 4.90 -32.89
C ASP A 256 5.35 4.55 -31.45
N LYS A 257 6.01 5.18 -30.49
CA LYS A 257 5.68 5.05 -29.06
C LYS A 257 4.70 6.14 -28.67
N VAL A 258 3.53 5.73 -28.22
CA VAL A 258 2.50 6.65 -27.70
C VAL A 258 2.47 6.55 -26.16
N GLY A 259 2.67 7.69 -25.50
CA GLY A 259 2.46 7.79 -24.06
C GLY A 259 1.00 8.07 -23.75
N ILE A 260 0.40 7.24 -22.94
CA ILE A 260 -0.99 7.41 -22.50
C ILE A 260 -0.97 7.60 -20.98
N ARG A 261 -1.54 8.71 -20.51
CA ARG A 261 -1.73 8.99 -19.08
C ARG A 261 -3.16 8.63 -18.71
N GLY A 262 -3.31 7.91 -17.60
CA GLY A 262 -4.63 7.56 -17.10
C GLY A 262 -4.58 6.63 -15.91
N TYR A 263 -5.75 6.20 -15.46
CA TYR A 263 -5.89 5.20 -14.42
C TYR A 263 -5.68 3.79 -15.02
N TRP A 264 -4.66 3.09 -14.58
CA TRP A 264 -4.30 1.75 -15.05
C TRP A 264 -4.37 0.68 -13.93
N GLY A 265 -5.12 0.96 -12.88
CA GLY A 265 -5.26 0.11 -11.72
C GLY A 265 -6.28 -1.01 -11.86
N ASP A 266 -6.14 -2.01 -11.03
CA ASP A 266 -7.19 -2.99 -10.77
C ASP A 266 -8.16 -2.42 -9.73
N ILE A 267 -9.45 -2.37 -10.08
CA ILE A 267 -10.51 -1.85 -9.24
C ILE A 267 -11.57 -2.90 -8.83
N VAL A 268 -11.37 -4.18 -9.16
CA VAL A 268 -12.26 -5.25 -8.68
C VAL A 268 -12.13 -5.39 -7.16
N SER A 269 -10.89 -5.33 -6.66
CA SER A 269 -10.63 -5.23 -5.23
C SER A 269 -10.77 -3.79 -4.77
N SER A 270 -11.77 -3.51 -3.96
CA SER A 270 -11.99 -2.16 -3.44
C SER A 270 -10.94 -1.76 -2.40
N PRO A 271 -10.66 -0.46 -2.23
CA PRO A 271 -9.72 0.02 -1.23
C PRO A 271 -10.16 -0.27 0.22
N TYR A 272 -11.43 -0.63 0.43
CA TYR A 272 -11.93 -1.04 1.75
C TYR A 272 -11.27 -2.30 2.29
N LEU A 273 -10.77 -3.20 1.42
CA LEU A 273 -10.16 -4.46 1.87
C LEU A 273 -8.99 -4.24 2.82
N SER A 274 -8.19 -3.23 2.60
CA SER A 274 -6.98 -3.00 3.39
C SER A 274 -7.26 -2.68 4.86
N PHE A 275 -8.29 -1.87 5.12
CA PHE A 275 -8.57 -1.36 6.48
C PHE A 275 -10.04 -1.45 6.90
N GLY A 276 -10.98 -1.80 6.02
CA GLY A 276 -12.42 -1.64 6.25
C GLY A 276 -13.21 -2.94 6.43
N VAL A 277 -12.56 -4.11 6.50
CA VAL A 277 -13.27 -5.40 6.59
C VAL A 277 -13.00 -6.15 7.87
N GLU A 278 -11.92 -5.86 8.56
CA GLU A 278 -11.54 -6.47 9.83
C GLU A 278 -11.10 -5.42 10.83
N THR A 279 -11.32 -5.66 12.11
CA THR A 279 -10.92 -4.76 13.19
C THR A 279 -10.72 -5.53 14.49
N ASP A 280 -9.80 -5.06 15.34
CA ASP A 280 -9.62 -5.56 16.70
C ASP A 280 -10.75 -5.09 17.63
N ASP A 281 -11.39 -3.95 17.31
CA ASP A 281 -12.56 -3.46 18.05
C ASP A 281 -13.86 -4.09 17.56
N ARG A 282 -14.27 -5.17 18.23
CA ARG A 282 -15.52 -5.88 17.93
C ARG A 282 -16.77 -5.02 18.05
N SER A 283 -16.72 -3.88 18.74
CA SER A 283 -17.87 -2.99 18.87
C SER A 283 -18.28 -2.37 17.52
N LEU A 284 -17.31 -2.20 16.61
CA LEU A 284 -17.52 -1.67 15.26
C LEU A 284 -18.19 -2.68 14.31
N LEU A 285 -18.18 -3.97 14.65
CA LEU A 285 -18.80 -5.04 13.85
C LEU A 285 -20.24 -5.35 14.28
N LYS A 286 -20.82 -4.59 15.21
CA LYS A 286 -22.19 -4.80 15.67
C LYS A 286 -23.19 -4.67 14.52
N THR A 287 -24.19 -5.57 14.54
CA THR A 287 -25.28 -5.60 13.58
C THR A 287 -26.62 -5.34 14.27
N GLN A 288 -27.55 -4.73 13.55
CA GLN A 288 -28.95 -4.58 13.94
C GLN A 288 -29.84 -4.98 12.76
N ASN A 289 -30.80 -5.85 12.98
CA ASN A 289 -31.67 -6.40 11.92
C ASN A 289 -30.87 -7.01 10.73
N GLY A 290 -29.73 -7.65 11.02
CA GLY A 290 -28.88 -8.27 10.01
C GLY A 290 -28.02 -7.30 9.20
N GLN A 291 -28.03 -6.01 9.52
CA GLN A 291 -27.19 -5.00 8.87
C GLN A 291 -26.14 -4.46 9.84
N HIS A 292 -24.93 -4.20 9.36
CA HIS A 292 -23.90 -3.55 10.14
C HIS A 292 -24.30 -2.12 10.50
N LEU A 293 -24.09 -1.72 11.76
CA LEU A 293 -24.31 -0.36 12.23
C LEU A 293 -23.26 0.62 11.74
N LYS A 294 -22.06 0.11 11.47
CA LYS A 294 -20.93 0.87 10.94
C LYS A 294 -20.63 0.41 9.52
N THR A 295 -20.09 1.32 8.74
CA THR A 295 -19.72 1.07 7.33
C THR A 295 -18.27 0.64 7.21
N ALA A 296 -17.88 0.10 6.05
CA ALA A 296 -16.48 -0.20 5.75
C ALA A 296 -15.59 1.07 5.79
N GLN A 297 -16.15 2.23 5.46
CA GLN A 297 -15.51 3.53 5.61
C GLN A 297 -15.25 3.86 7.09
N ASP A 298 -16.26 3.68 7.98
CA ASP A 298 -16.10 3.92 9.42
C ASP A 298 -15.01 3.01 10.02
N LEU A 299 -14.99 1.73 9.60
CA LEU A 299 -13.95 0.79 10.03
C LEU A 299 -12.57 1.24 9.54
N SER A 300 -12.44 1.61 8.27
CA SER A 300 -11.17 2.08 7.72
C SER A 300 -10.65 3.29 8.49
N TYR A 301 -11.56 4.23 8.80
CA TYR A 301 -11.20 5.41 9.59
C TYR A 301 -10.70 5.03 10.98
N ALA A 302 -11.45 4.24 11.73
CA ALA A 302 -11.10 3.83 13.08
C ALA A 302 -9.78 3.03 13.11
N ASN A 303 -9.60 2.09 12.17
CA ASN A 303 -8.39 1.28 12.10
C ASN A 303 -7.15 2.12 11.75
N VAL A 304 -7.23 3.00 10.76
CA VAL A 304 -6.09 3.86 10.37
C VAL A 304 -5.78 4.86 11.48
N GLN A 305 -6.80 5.46 12.11
CA GLN A 305 -6.61 6.33 13.25
C GLN A 305 -5.90 5.61 14.42
N GLY A 306 -6.33 4.39 14.73
CA GLY A 306 -5.70 3.55 15.76
C GLY A 306 -4.25 3.21 15.44
N LEU A 307 -3.92 2.92 14.17
CA LEU A 307 -2.54 2.73 13.72
C LEU A 307 -1.71 4.00 13.96
N PHE A 308 -2.21 5.17 13.60
CA PHE A 308 -1.48 6.43 13.80
C PHE A 308 -1.29 6.77 15.29
N GLN A 309 -2.28 6.44 16.14
CA GLN A 309 -2.15 6.58 17.60
C GLN A 309 -1.03 5.68 18.15
N SER A 310 -1.03 4.41 17.77
CA SER A 310 0.02 3.46 18.19
C SER A 310 1.41 3.89 17.73
N LEU A 311 1.55 4.34 16.49
CA LEU A 311 2.82 4.82 15.95
C LEU A 311 3.30 6.10 16.64
N SER A 312 2.40 7.00 16.98
CA SER A 312 2.73 8.23 17.74
C SER A 312 3.18 7.94 19.16
N SER A 313 2.63 6.90 19.79
CA SER A 313 3.03 6.46 21.15
C SER A 313 4.45 5.88 21.16
N ARG A 314 4.87 5.20 20.07
CA ARG A 314 6.22 4.63 19.91
C ARG A 314 7.34 5.71 19.94
N ARG A 315 7.01 6.96 19.65
CA ARG A 315 7.95 8.11 19.71
C ARG A 315 8.58 8.33 21.08
N GLY A 316 7.89 8.00 22.17
CA GLY A 316 8.32 8.30 23.54
C GLY A 316 9.55 7.53 24.06
N CYS A 317 10.12 6.60 23.30
CA CYS A 317 11.24 5.75 23.74
C CYS A 317 12.64 6.29 23.36
N LEU A 318 12.74 7.44 22.67
CA LEU A 318 14.02 8.12 22.46
C LEU A 318 14.35 8.95 23.69
N THR A 319 15.41 8.55 24.42
CA THR A 319 15.97 9.28 25.56
C THR A 319 16.10 10.76 25.24
N ALA A 320 15.42 11.60 26.00
CA ALA A 320 15.58 13.04 25.93
C ALA A 320 17.07 13.38 26.08
N PRO A 321 17.65 14.24 25.22
CA PRO A 321 18.95 14.82 25.55
C PRO A 321 18.81 15.61 26.84
N HIS A 322 19.74 15.43 27.79
CA HIS A 322 19.83 16.22 29.00
C HIS A 322 19.80 17.70 28.61
N SER A 323 18.68 18.36 28.84
CA SER A 323 18.60 19.82 28.77
C SER A 323 19.24 20.38 30.03
N ASP A 324 20.38 21.03 29.87
CA ASP A 324 20.92 21.93 30.91
C ASP A 324 19.91 23.05 31.19
N PRO A 325 19.59 23.35 32.46
CA PRO A 325 18.57 24.32 32.83
C PRO A 325 19.00 25.80 32.77
N ASP A 326 20.08 26.14 32.08
CA ASP A 326 20.60 27.51 32.10
C ASP A 326 20.94 28.04 30.68
N ALA A 327 19.90 28.30 29.88
CA ALA A 327 20.04 29.13 28.66
C ALA A 327 18.87 30.11 28.58
N GLY A 328 19.22 31.37 28.84
CA GLY A 328 18.27 32.48 29.00
C GLY A 328 17.43 32.80 27.76
N MET A 329 16.25 33.36 28.05
CA MET A 329 15.31 33.98 27.16
C MET A 329 15.95 34.94 26.13
N ALA A 330 15.83 34.59 24.86
CA ALA A 330 15.88 35.55 23.77
C ALA A 330 14.73 35.21 22.79
N ALA A 331 13.64 35.96 22.88
CA ALA A 331 12.55 35.90 21.93
C ALA A 331 13.04 36.50 20.61
N THR A 332 13.25 35.66 19.63
CA THR A 332 13.49 36.06 18.25
C THR A 332 12.28 35.63 17.38
N LEU A 333 11.67 36.61 16.73
CA LEU A 333 10.59 36.43 15.75
C LEU A 333 11.05 35.44 14.69
N SER A 334 10.46 34.24 14.68
CA SER A 334 10.78 33.20 13.72
C SER A 334 10.18 33.52 12.38
N GLN A 335 11.05 33.74 11.40
CA GLN A 335 10.72 33.54 9.98
C GLN A 335 10.17 32.11 9.81
N GLN A 336 9.08 31.96 9.09
CA GLN A 336 8.55 30.66 8.70
C GLN A 336 9.61 29.94 7.84
N GLU A 337 10.42 29.12 8.47
CA GLU A 337 11.30 28.20 7.77
C GLU A 337 10.45 27.18 7.03
N SER A 338 10.79 26.92 5.76
CA SER A 338 10.17 25.84 4.98
C SER A 338 10.40 24.52 5.69
N PRO A 339 9.35 23.69 5.87
CA PRO A 339 9.45 22.42 6.58
C PRO A 339 10.48 21.51 5.90
N SER A 340 11.39 20.92 6.68
CA SER A 340 12.38 19.96 6.22
C SER A 340 11.93 18.52 6.49
N VAL A 341 12.45 17.54 5.74
CA VAL A 341 12.22 16.09 5.98
C VAL A 341 12.64 15.68 7.40
N ASN A 342 13.54 16.43 8.01
CA ASN A 342 14.00 16.21 9.39
C ASN A 342 12.92 16.45 10.47
N ASP A 343 11.82 17.13 10.12
CA ASP A 343 10.72 17.38 11.05
C ASP A 343 9.70 16.23 11.10
N LEU A 344 9.93 15.13 10.37
CA LEU A 344 9.09 13.94 10.47
C LEU A 344 9.38 13.17 11.76
N MET A 345 8.35 12.52 12.27
CA MET A 345 8.40 11.72 13.49
C MET A 345 9.32 10.50 13.32
N PRO A 346 10.44 10.39 14.05
CA PRO A 346 11.26 9.19 14.00
C PRO A 346 10.56 8.05 14.75
N LEU A 347 10.60 6.85 14.16
CA LEU A 347 10.16 5.62 14.82
C LEU A 347 11.41 4.88 15.33
N GLY A 348 11.61 4.85 16.65
CA GLY A 348 12.78 4.19 17.25
C GLY A 348 12.89 2.72 16.82
N GLY A 349 14.07 2.33 16.31
CA GLY A 349 14.36 0.96 15.90
C GLY A 349 13.63 0.49 14.63
N VAL A 350 12.99 1.38 13.86
CA VAL A 350 12.29 1.01 12.61
C VAL A 350 12.99 1.59 11.40
N SER A 351 13.25 0.78 10.39
CA SER A 351 13.69 1.24 9.08
C SER A 351 12.92 0.56 7.97
N VAL A 352 12.54 1.32 6.93
CA VAL A 352 11.90 0.84 5.71
C VAL A 352 12.82 1.17 4.55
N THR A 353 13.41 0.15 3.95
CA THR A 353 14.38 0.27 2.85
C THR A 353 13.77 -0.20 1.54
N PHE A 354 13.71 0.70 0.57
CA PHE A 354 13.26 0.35 -0.78
C PHE A 354 14.43 -0.18 -1.60
N LEU A 355 14.23 -1.35 -2.18
CA LEU A 355 15.18 -2.02 -3.05
C LEU A 355 14.85 -1.80 -4.52
N PRO A 356 15.85 -1.84 -5.42
CA PRO A 356 15.62 -1.81 -6.86
C PRO A 356 14.61 -2.86 -7.31
N LEU A 357 13.78 -2.54 -8.33
CA LEU A 357 12.72 -3.42 -8.83
C LEU A 357 13.21 -4.83 -9.24
N ASP A 358 14.47 -4.94 -9.66
CA ASP A 358 15.09 -6.20 -10.06
C ASP A 358 15.89 -6.90 -8.94
N SER A 359 15.72 -6.47 -7.69
CA SER A 359 16.54 -6.96 -6.58
C SER A 359 16.25 -8.41 -6.21
N LEU A 360 15.02 -8.90 -6.36
CA LEU A 360 14.65 -10.23 -5.89
C LEU A 360 15.55 -11.33 -6.45
N GLN A 361 15.91 -11.25 -7.74
CA GLN A 361 16.80 -12.19 -8.39
C GLN A 361 18.29 -12.03 -7.99
N LYS A 362 18.65 -10.86 -7.44
CA LYS A 362 20.04 -10.51 -7.07
C LYS A 362 20.33 -10.74 -5.58
N LEU A 363 19.32 -10.74 -4.73
CA LEU A 363 19.48 -10.94 -3.28
C LEU A 363 20.21 -12.23 -2.95
N PRO A 364 19.87 -13.41 -3.55
CA PRO A 364 20.54 -14.68 -3.26
C PRO A 364 22.03 -14.70 -3.65
N GLN A 365 22.41 -13.84 -4.60
CA GLN A 365 23.81 -13.76 -5.07
C GLN A 365 24.72 -12.94 -4.14
N LYS A 366 24.14 -12.18 -3.21
CA LYS A 366 24.87 -11.29 -2.30
C LYS A 366 24.99 -11.93 -0.92
N GLN A 367 26.24 -12.18 -0.50
CA GLN A 367 26.57 -12.83 0.77
C GLN A 367 25.88 -12.18 1.99
N LYS A 368 25.73 -10.85 1.99
CA LYS A 368 25.12 -10.10 3.11
C LYS A 368 23.64 -10.42 3.34
N TYR A 369 22.92 -10.98 2.37
CA TYR A 369 21.51 -11.36 2.51
C TYR A 369 21.32 -12.86 2.73
N ARG A 370 22.38 -13.63 2.88
CA ARG A 370 22.31 -15.06 3.13
C ARG A 370 21.76 -15.32 4.55
N HIS A 371 20.70 -16.10 4.64
CA HIS A 371 20.01 -16.40 5.91
C HIS A 371 19.61 -15.17 6.73
N TYR A 372 19.16 -14.13 6.02
CA TYR A 372 18.98 -12.81 6.58
C TYR A 372 17.53 -12.48 6.97
N PHE A 373 16.55 -12.90 6.16
CA PHE A 373 15.16 -12.50 6.33
C PHE A 373 14.41 -13.45 7.25
N ASN A 374 13.88 -12.92 8.36
CA ASN A 374 13.05 -13.65 9.31
C ASN A 374 11.65 -13.92 8.76
N THR A 375 11.10 -12.97 8.01
CA THR A 375 9.81 -13.11 7.32
C THR A 375 9.94 -12.64 5.88
N ILE A 376 9.44 -13.43 4.95
CA ILE A 376 9.36 -13.09 3.53
C ILE A 376 7.89 -13.12 3.12
N TYR A 377 7.38 -12.00 2.60
CA TYR A 377 6.00 -11.87 2.13
C TYR A 377 5.97 -11.74 0.61
N PHE A 378 5.08 -12.50 -0.01
CA PHE A 378 4.74 -12.36 -1.43
C PHE A 378 3.26 -12.00 -1.58
N SER A 379 2.99 -10.92 -2.31
CA SER A 379 1.61 -10.61 -2.70
C SER A 379 1.08 -11.57 -3.76
N THR A 380 -0.24 -11.62 -3.89
CA THR A 380 -0.94 -12.39 -4.94
C THR A 380 -0.38 -12.13 -6.34
N THR A 381 -0.01 -10.88 -6.64
CA THR A 381 0.53 -10.49 -7.95
C THR A 381 1.99 -10.89 -8.18
N CYS A 382 2.73 -11.23 -7.13
CA CYS A 382 4.16 -11.54 -7.19
C CYS A 382 4.50 -12.99 -6.89
N VAL A 383 3.54 -13.85 -6.57
CA VAL A 383 3.74 -15.28 -6.27
C VAL A 383 4.52 -16.01 -7.37
N TYR A 384 4.35 -15.62 -8.63
CA TYR A 384 5.07 -16.20 -9.76
C TYR A 384 6.59 -16.04 -9.70
N GLN A 385 7.10 -15.13 -8.86
CA GLN A 385 8.53 -14.89 -8.62
C GLN A 385 9.09 -15.75 -7.48
N LEU A 386 8.24 -16.48 -6.77
CA LEU A 386 8.64 -17.39 -5.70
C LEU A 386 9.37 -18.59 -6.31
N GLY A 387 10.58 -18.85 -5.86
CA GLY A 387 11.40 -19.94 -6.39
C GLY A 387 12.48 -20.40 -5.42
N PRO A 388 13.26 -21.44 -5.77
CA PRO A 388 14.24 -22.11 -4.89
C PRO A 388 15.29 -21.22 -4.26
N ALA A 389 15.59 -20.08 -4.90
CA ALA A 389 16.58 -19.13 -4.42
C ALA A 389 16.15 -18.44 -3.10
N MET A 390 14.85 -18.42 -2.78
CA MET A 390 14.33 -17.80 -1.56
C MET A 390 14.84 -18.48 -0.29
N ARG A 391 15.10 -19.80 -0.32
CA ARG A 391 15.70 -20.52 0.81
C ARG A 391 17.07 -19.97 1.21
N GLN A 392 17.84 -19.44 0.27
CA GLN A 392 19.19 -18.94 0.54
C GLN A 392 19.17 -17.65 1.36
N ILE A 393 18.13 -16.84 1.20
CA ILE A 393 17.99 -15.55 1.88
C ILE A 393 17.12 -15.61 3.14
N ALA A 394 16.28 -16.64 3.29
CA ALA A 394 15.51 -16.86 4.50
C ALA A 394 16.39 -17.28 5.68
N ALA A 395 16.12 -16.71 6.85
CA ALA A 395 16.74 -17.14 8.12
C ALA A 395 16.42 -18.61 8.41
N PRO A 396 17.18 -19.32 9.26
CA PRO A 396 16.97 -20.75 9.54
C PRO A 396 15.56 -21.09 10.01
N ASP A 397 14.94 -20.20 10.80
CA ASP A 397 13.55 -20.30 11.26
C ASP A 397 12.64 -19.33 10.50
N GLY A 398 13.01 -18.98 9.26
CA GLY A 398 12.32 -18.00 8.45
C GLY A 398 10.91 -18.44 8.07
N VAL A 399 9.99 -17.49 8.09
CA VAL A 399 8.58 -17.66 7.74
C VAL A 399 8.33 -17.08 6.36
N LEU A 400 7.70 -17.88 5.49
CA LEU A 400 7.19 -17.41 4.20
C LEU A 400 5.68 -17.19 4.32
N VAL A 401 5.24 -16.00 4.00
CA VAL A 401 3.82 -15.60 3.95
C VAL A 401 3.45 -15.31 2.50
N VAL A 402 2.45 -16.00 1.99
CA VAL A 402 1.95 -15.80 0.62
C VAL A 402 0.50 -15.33 0.68
N GLU A 403 0.23 -14.15 0.13
CA GLU A 403 -1.13 -13.65 -0.02
C GLU A 403 -1.86 -14.46 -1.10
N LEU A 404 -3.01 -15.04 -0.72
CA LEU A 404 -3.85 -15.85 -1.59
C LEU A 404 -4.89 -15.00 -2.33
N ALA A 405 -5.58 -15.62 -3.28
CA ALA A 405 -6.52 -14.93 -4.16
C ALA A 405 -7.96 -14.83 -3.61
N LYS A 406 -8.18 -15.01 -2.30
CA LYS A 406 -9.52 -15.00 -1.68
C LYS A 406 -10.37 -13.78 -2.10
N TYR A 407 -9.75 -12.61 -2.13
CA TYR A 407 -10.45 -11.36 -2.43
C TYR A 407 -10.27 -10.87 -3.87
N VAL A 408 -9.74 -11.71 -4.76
CA VAL A 408 -9.73 -11.44 -6.20
C VAL A 408 -11.10 -11.89 -6.74
N LEU A 409 -12.06 -10.95 -6.75
CA LEU A 409 -13.48 -11.24 -6.86
C LEU A 409 -13.94 -11.79 -8.23
N ASP A 410 -13.18 -11.59 -9.27
CA ASP A 410 -13.48 -12.11 -10.61
C ASP A 410 -13.04 -13.56 -10.82
N LEU A 411 -12.31 -14.16 -9.89
CA LEU A 411 -11.99 -15.59 -9.92
C LEU A 411 -13.18 -16.43 -9.44
N ASN A 412 -13.31 -17.60 -10.03
CA ASN A 412 -14.20 -18.64 -9.52
C ASN A 412 -13.49 -19.52 -8.47
N LYS A 413 -14.23 -20.41 -7.78
CA LYS A 413 -13.68 -21.27 -6.71
C LYS A 413 -12.58 -22.21 -7.20
N GLU A 414 -12.68 -22.73 -8.42
CA GLU A 414 -11.65 -23.58 -9.03
C GLU A 414 -10.36 -22.82 -9.30
N GLN A 415 -10.49 -21.59 -9.82
CA GLN A 415 -9.35 -20.71 -10.07
C GLN A 415 -8.66 -20.27 -8.78
N GLU A 416 -9.42 -20.00 -7.70
CA GLU A 416 -8.86 -19.71 -6.38
C GLU A 416 -8.11 -20.91 -5.82
N ALA A 417 -8.70 -22.12 -5.88
CA ALA A 417 -8.06 -23.34 -5.43
C ALA A 417 -6.78 -23.63 -6.24
N GLY A 418 -6.86 -23.55 -7.56
CA GLY A 418 -5.69 -23.75 -8.43
C GLY A 418 -4.57 -22.72 -8.18
N PHE A 419 -4.92 -21.46 -7.83
CA PHE A 419 -3.94 -20.48 -7.40
C PHE A 419 -3.25 -20.89 -6.08
N ALA A 420 -4.04 -21.32 -5.09
CA ALA A 420 -3.50 -21.76 -3.80
C ALA A 420 -2.60 -22.98 -3.94
N GLU A 421 -2.99 -23.97 -4.76
CA GLU A 421 -2.17 -25.15 -5.06
C GLU A 421 -0.85 -24.77 -5.73
N LYS A 422 -0.90 -23.88 -6.71
CA LYS A 422 0.30 -23.40 -7.39
C LYS A 422 1.23 -22.65 -6.44
N ALA A 423 0.68 -21.79 -5.59
CA ALA A 423 1.45 -21.09 -4.57
C ALA A 423 2.13 -22.05 -3.60
N ALA A 424 1.40 -23.07 -3.13
CA ALA A 424 1.93 -24.11 -2.24
C ALA A 424 3.03 -24.94 -2.94
N SER A 425 2.84 -25.32 -4.20
CA SER A 425 3.86 -26.04 -4.99
C SER A 425 5.14 -25.24 -5.13
N SER A 426 5.03 -23.96 -5.53
CA SER A 426 6.18 -23.07 -5.66
C SER A 426 6.92 -22.87 -4.33
N ALA A 427 6.20 -22.82 -3.22
CA ALA A 427 6.79 -22.71 -1.88
C ALA A 427 7.51 -24.01 -1.46
N LEU A 428 6.95 -25.18 -1.76
CA LEU A 428 7.60 -26.49 -1.53
C LEU A 428 8.88 -26.61 -2.35
N GLU A 429 8.87 -26.23 -3.62
CA GLU A 429 10.05 -26.18 -4.47
C GLU A 429 11.11 -25.22 -3.91
N ALA A 430 10.68 -24.13 -3.28
CA ALA A 430 11.55 -23.19 -2.60
C ALA A 430 12.04 -23.69 -1.22
N GLY A 431 11.66 -24.90 -0.79
CA GLY A 431 12.11 -25.53 0.45
C GLY A 431 11.37 -25.05 1.71
N PHE A 432 10.13 -24.62 1.55
CA PHE A 432 9.23 -24.29 2.65
C PHE A 432 8.09 -25.31 2.73
N GLU A 433 7.63 -25.61 3.92
CA GLU A 433 6.50 -26.52 4.16
C GLU A 433 5.35 -25.78 4.86
N PRO A 434 4.08 -26.15 4.59
CA PRO A 434 2.95 -25.51 5.24
C PRO A 434 3.02 -25.63 6.75
N TRP A 435 2.82 -24.52 7.45
CA TRP A 435 2.64 -24.53 8.90
C TRP A 435 1.21 -24.94 9.24
N ARG A 436 1.07 -26.10 9.89
CA ARG A 436 -0.23 -26.78 10.07
C ARG A 436 -1.14 -26.16 11.13
N GLU A 437 -0.60 -25.34 12.05
CA GLU A 437 -1.39 -24.68 13.10
C GLU A 437 -2.03 -23.37 12.64
N ALA A 438 -1.58 -22.77 11.53
CA ALA A 438 -2.27 -21.65 10.94
C ALA A 438 -3.61 -22.14 10.40
N GLY A 439 -4.68 -21.88 11.12
CA GLY A 439 -6.03 -22.01 10.59
C GLY A 439 -6.09 -21.23 9.27
N SER A 440 -6.29 -21.94 8.17
CA SER A 440 -6.36 -21.32 6.85
C SER A 440 -7.57 -20.40 6.81
N ASP A 441 -7.36 -19.10 7.04
CA ASP A 441 -8.40 -18.08 6.83
C ASP A 441 -8.70 -17.90 5.33
N GLY A 442 -7.96 -18.62 4.48
CA GLY A 442 -8.00 -18.52 3.03
C GLY A 442 -7.40 -17.23 2.48
N VAL A 443 -6.84 -16.37 3.35
CA VAL A 443 -6.25 -15.07 2.98
C VAL A 443 -4.76 -15.20 2.74
N HIS A 444 -4.06 -15.91 3.64
CA HIS A 444 -2.62 -16.12 3.54
C HIS A 444 -2.28 -17.60 3.71
N ALA A 445 -1.34 -18.08 2.90
CA ALA A 445 -0.62 -19.31 3.19
C ALA A 445 0.63 -18.97 4.00
N VAL A 446 0.80 -19.62 5.15
CA VAL A 446 1.96 -19.47 6.01
C VAL A 446 2.78 -20.75 5.96
N LEU A 447 4.06 -20.61 5.66
CA LEU A 447 4.97 -21.73 5.50
C LEU A 447 6.26 -21.47 6.28
N VAL A 448 6.89 -22.53 6.71
CA VAL A 448 8.15 -22.49 7.46
C VAL A 448 9.24 -23.20 6.69
N GLN A 449 10.50 -22.81 6.93
CA GLN A 449 11.61 -23.42 6.25
C GLN A 449 11.74 -24.91 6.70
N GLN A 450 11.88 -25.82 5.74
CA GLN A 450 12.11 -27.22 6.02
C GLN A 450 13.41 -27.43 6.81
N LYS A 451 13.35 -28.07 7.96
CA LYS A 451 14.54 -28.48 8.71
C LYS A 451 15.32 -29.49 7.87
N LYS A 452 16.61 -29.24 7.66
CA LYS A 452 17.48 -30.27 7.06
C LYS A 452 17.47 -31.47 8.00
N LYS A 453 17.00 -32.62 7.46
CA LYS A 453 17.20 -33.95 8.12
C LYS A 453 18.67 -34.30 8.15
#